data_24ba6f979c0e8a68d67091979b148872
#
_entry.id   24ba6f979c0e8a68d67091979b148872
#
_cell.length_a   1.000
_cell.length_b   1.000
_cell.length_c   1.000
_cell.angle_alpha   90.00
_cell.angle_beta   90.00
_cell.angle_gamma   90.00
#
_symmetry.space_group_name_H-M   'P 1'
#
loop_
_entity.id
_entity.type
_entity.pdbx_description
1 polymer ?
#
loop_
_entity_poly.entity_id
_entity_poly.type
_entity_poly.pdbx_seq_one_letter_code
_entity_poly.pdbx_strand_id
1 'polypeptide(L)' 'METFYDILQLSPDCSLDDIKNSYRQLCKIYHPDRNPDDKDKFIEIKKAYETLVNEELRREYD' A
#
# COMPACT_ATOMS: atom_id res chain seq x y z
N MET A 1 9.94 2.45 12.83
CA MET A 1 8.50 2.62 12.56
C MET A 1 8.18 2.24 11.13
N GLU A 2 7.10 1.51 10.95
CA GLU A 2 6.68 1.10 9.61
C GLU A 2 6.04 2.27 8.88
N THR A 3 6.54 2.59 7.70
CA THR A 3 5.98 3.65 6.84
C THR A 3 5.00 3.04 5.84
N PHE A 4 4.26 3.89 5.12
CA PHE A 4 3.39 3.42 4.05
C PHE A 4 4.20 2.74 2.94
N TYR A 5 5.43 3.22 2.70
CA TYR A 5 6.32 2.56 1.73
C TYR A 5 6.69 1.16 2.19
N ASP A 6 6.97 1.00 3.49
CA ASP A 6 7.28 -0.32 4.05
C ASP A 6 6.08 -1.27 3.92
N ILE A 7 4.87 -0.77 4.18
CA ILE A 7 3.65 -1.57 4.06
C ILE A 7 3.49 -2.10 2.64
N LEU A 8 3.79 -1.27 1.63
CA LEU A 8 3.71 -1.67 0.24
C LEU A 8 5.01 -2.32 -0.27
N GLN A 9 6.00 -2.49 0.61
CA GLN A 9 7.30 -3.09 0.29
C GLN A 9 8.03 -2.33 -0.82
N LEU A 10 8.00 -1.00 -0.73
CA LEU A 10 8.58 -0.10 -1.72
C LEU A 10 9.60 0.84 -1.09
N SER A 11 10.45 1.41 -1.95
CA SER A 11 11.38 2.47 -1.57
C SER A 11 10.67 3.83 -1.66
N PRO A 12 11.07 4.84 -0.83
CA PRO A 12 10.45 6.16 -0.90
C PRO A 12 10.59 6.87 -2.24
N ASP A 13 11.55 6.46 -3.07
CA ASP A 13 11.77 7.03 -4.39
C ASP A 13 11.09 6.26 -5.52
N CYS A 14 10.18 5.33 -5.16
CA CYS A 14 9.48 4.51 -6.15
C CYS A 14 8.55 5.35 -7.04
N SER A 15 8.27 4.82 -8.23
CA SER A 15 7.37 5.46 -9.19
C SER A 15 5.91 5.17 -8.84
N LEU A 16 5.00 5.92 -9.47
CA LEU A 16 3.57 5.68 -9.32
C LEU A 16 3.19 4.29 -9.81
N ASP A 17 3.80 3.83 -10.91
CA ASP A 17 3.55 2.49 -11.43
C ASP A 17 3.97 1.41 -10.44
N ASP A 18 5.08 1.61 -9.75
CA ASP A 18 5.54 0.68 -8.73
C ASP A 18 4.51 0.56 -7.60
N ILE A 19 3.91 1.69 -7.20
CA ILE A 19 2.89 1.71 -6.16
C ILE A 19 1.67 0.91 -6.59
N LYS A 20 1.21 1.12 -7.81
CA LYS A 20 0.04 0.42 -8.34
C LYS A 20 0.28 -1.08 -8.46
N ASN A 21 1.44 -1.47 -8.97
CA ASN A 21 1.79 -2.87 -9.16
C ASN A 21 1.92 -3.59 -7.82
N SER A 22 2.57 -2.97 -6.86
CA SER A 22 2.75 -3.55 -5.53
C SER A 22 1.40 -3.74 -4.84
N TYR A 23 0.51 -2.74 -4.94
CA TYR A 23 -0.82 -2.82 -4.36
C TYR A 23 -1.61 -4.01 -4.91
N ARG A 24 -1.57 -4.20 -6.24
CA ARG A 24 -2.27 -5.31 -6.89
C ARG A 24 -1.78 -6.65 -6.37
N GLN A 25 -0.47 -6.82 -6.24
CA GLN A 25 0.11 -8.06 -5.75
C GLN A 25 -0.28 -8.32 -4.29
N LEU A 26 -0.20 -7.30 -3.45
CA LEU A 26 -0.54 -7.43 -2.05
C LEU A 26 -2.03 -7.70 -1.84
N CYS A 27 -2.89 -7.13 -2.66
CA CYS A 27 -4.32 -7.42 -2.60
C CYS A 27 -4.63 -8.89 -2.89
N LYS A 28 -3.89 -9.51 -3.80
CA LYS A 28 -4.05 -10.93 -4.10
C LYS A 28 -3.66 -11.80 -2.91
N ILE A 29 -2.65 -11.38 -2.17
CA ILE A 29 -2.15 -12.13 -1.02
C ILE A 29 -3.05 -11.95 0.20
N TYR A 30 -3.50 -10.73 0.47
CA TYR A 30 -4.21 -10.37 1.70
C TYR A 30 -5.68 -10.06 1.51
N HIS A 31 -6.29 -10.49 0.40
CA HIS A 31 -7.70 -10.23 0.15
C HIS A 31 -8.57 -10.87 1.24
N PRO A 32 -9.56 -10.15 1.81
CA PRO A 32 -10.36 -10.67 2.92
C PRO A 32 -11.13 -11.96 2.60
N ASP A 33 -11.52 -12.16 1.32
CA ASP A 33 -12.23 -13.37 0.91
C ASP A 33 -11.33 -14.60 1.01
N ARG A 34 -10.03 -14.42 0.81
CA ARG A 34 -9.05 -15.52 0.89
C ARG A 34 -8.48 -15.66 2.30
N ASN A 35 -8.26 -14.52 2.95
CA ASN A 35 -7.59 -14.48 4.25
C ASN A 35 -8.37 -13.58 5.20
N PRO A 36 -9.52 -14.08 5.74
CA PRO A 36 -10.34 -13.25 6.64
C PRO A 36 -9.58 -12.77 7.88
N ASP A 37 -8.57 -13.53 8.30
CA ASP A 37 -7.77 -13.18 9.47
C ASP A 37 -6.82 -12.01 9.20
N ASP A 38 -6.56 -11.69 7.92
CA ASP A 38 -5.66 -10.61 7.52
C ASP A 38 -6.41 -9.33 7.12
N LYS A 39 -7.63 -9.18 7.59
CA LYS A 39 -8.45 -8.02 7.28
C LYS A 39 -7.78 -6.71 7.66
N ASP A 40 -7.16 -6.66 8.84
CA ASP A 40 -6.46 -5.45 9.30
C ASP A 40 -5.28 -5.12 8.39
N LYS A 41 -4.55 -6.13 7.94
CA LYS A 41 -3.44 -5.94 7.02
C LYS A 41 -3.92 -5.38 5.69
N PHE A 42 -5.04 -5.87 5.18
CA PHE A 42 -5.63 -5.38 3.94
C PHE A 42 -6.03 -3.90 4.06
N ILE A 43 -6.60 -3.51 5.21
CA ILE A 43 -6.98 -2.12 5.46
C ILE A 43 -5.75 -1.21 5.45
N GLU A 44 -4.66 -1.65 6.07
CA GLU A 44 -3.40 -0.90 6.08
C GLU A 44 -2.84 -0.72 4.67
N ILE A 45 -2.85 -1.79 3.88
CA ILE A 45 -2.37 -1.76 2.50
C ILE A 45 -3.20 -0.79 1.67
N LYS A 46 -4.52 -0.83 1.82
CA LYS A 46 -5.41 0.06 1.08
C LYS A 46 -5.16 1.52 1.46
N LYS A 47 -5.00 1.80 2.74
CA LYS A 47 -4.74 3.15 3.24
C LYS A 47 -3.41 3.69 2.70
N ALA A 48 -2.37 2.87 2.72
CA ALA A 48 -1.06 3.25 2.20
C ALA A 48 -1.16 3.57 0.71
N TYR A 49 -1.85 2.72 -0.05
CA TYR A 49 -2.03 2.92 -1.48
C TYR A 49 -2.77 4.22 -1.78
N GLU A 50 -3.91 4.46 -1.11
CA GLU A 50 -4.71 5.66 -1.35
C GLU A 50 -3.93 6.94 -1.07
N THR A 51 -3.04 6.91 -0.09
CA THR A 51 -2.19 8.05 0.24
C THR A 51 -1.08 8.24 -0.79
N LEU A 52 -0.37 7.17 -1.12
CA LEU A 52 0.82 7.28 -1.96
C LEU A 52 0.52 7.41 -3.45
N VAL A 53 -0.66 6.97 -3.90
CA VAL A 53 -1.04 7.10 -5.31
C VAL A 53 -1.51 8.53 -5.65
N ASN A 54 -1.89 9.30 -4.66
CA ASN A 54 -2.29 10.69 -4.83
C ASN A 54 -1.08 11.60 -4.63
N GLU A 55 -0.71 12.36 -5.65
CA GLU A 55 0.47 13.22 -5.61
C GLU A 55 0.48 14.20 -4.44
N GLU A 56 -0.64 14.83 -4.17
CA GLU A 56 -0.75 15.80 -3.08
C GLU A 56 -0.60 15.13 -1.73
N LEU A 57 -1.31 14.02 -1.52
CA LEU A 57 -1.25 13.30 -0.26
C LEU A 57 0.14 12.70 -0.04
N ARG A 58 0.76 12.19 -1.11
CA ARG A 58 2.12 11.67 -1.02
C ARG A 58 3.10 12.77 -0.62
N ARG A 59 2.96 13.95 -1.21
CA ARG A 59 3.81 15.09 -0.90
C ARG A 59 3.66 15.50 0.56
N GLU A 60 2.41 15.57 1.06
CA GLU A 60 2.15 15.89 2.45
C GLU A 60 2.70 14.82 3.39
N TYR A 61 2.59 13.57 2.99
CA TYR A 61 3.12 12.46 3.77
C TYR A 61 4.64 12.51 3.87
N ASP A 62 5.31 12.80 2.75
CA ASP A 62 6.76 12.95 2.71
C ASP A 62 7.18 14.26 3.37
#